data_b085d400b6cd9c1111d0c65b4a7eb9f5
#
_entry.id   b085d400b6cd9c1111d0c65b4a7eb9f5
#
_cell.length_a   1.000
_cell.length_b   1.000
_cell.length_c   1.000
_cell.angle_alpha   90.00
_cell.angle_beta   90.00
_cell.angle_gamma   90.00
#
_symmetry.space_group_name_H-M   'P 1'
#
loop_
_entity.id
_entity.type
_entity.pdbx_description
1 polymer ?
#
loop_
_entity_poly.entity_id
_entity_poly.type
_entity_poly.pdbx_seq_one_letter_code
_entity_poly.pdbx_strand_id
1 'polypeptide(L)'
;MKQVTIAGMGPGSAGCMTQEVCRAVKQADVLIGSERLIAPYTDQRTVKAVTAAEILRVVENEDGEHFTVLMSGDTGFYSGTKKLVEQLNGKYAYRILPGISSVIYFAAKIGVAWEQAQFVSL
;
A
#
# COMPACT_ATOMS: atom_id res chain seq x y z
N MET A 1 5.24 -19.28 -7.47
CA MET A 1 6.06 -18.09 -7.72
C MET A 1 5.48 -16.90 -6.95
N LYS A 2 6.31 -16.21 -6.22
CA LYS A 2 5.84 -15.10 -5.38
C LYS A 2 5.56 -13.85 -6.20
N GLN A 3 4.45 -13.20 -5.92
CA GLN A 3 4.04 -11.96 -6.54
C GLN A 3 3.74 -10.93 -5.45
N VAL A 4 4.15 -9.69 -5.69
CA VAL A 4 3.96 -8.61 -4.73
C VAL A 4 3.01 -7.56 -5.32
N THR A 5 1.97 -7.22 -4.59
CA THR A 5 1.07 -6.13 -4.96
C THR A 5 1.26 -4.99 -3.96
N ILE A 6 1.60 -3.81 -4.46
CA ILE A 6 1.74 -2.62 -3.64
C ILE A 6 0.44 -1.84 -3.77
N ALA A 7 -0.32 -1.76 -2.68
CA ALA A 7 -1.69 -1.27 -2.71
C ALA A 7 -1.85 0.04 -1.94
N GLY A 8 -2.35 1.06 -2.60
CA GLY A 8 -2.72 2.32 -1.96
C GLY A 8 -4.05 2.19 -1.23
N MET A 9 -4.03 2.31 0.08
CA MET A 9 -5.20 2.06 0.93
C MET A 9 -6.15 3.26 1.05
N GLY A 10 -5.79 4.39 0.48
CA GLY A 10 -6.59 5.60 0.60
C GLY A 10 -6.36 6.30 1.95
N PRO A 11 -7.21 7.29 2.29
CA PRO A 11 -6.98 8.15 3.45
C PRO A 11 -7.37 7.52 4.81
N GLY A 12 -7.70 6.25 4.85
CA GLY A 12 -8.04 5.54 6.07
C GLY A 12 -9.51 5.19 6.23
N SER A 13 -10.35 5.61 5.29
CA SER A 13 -11.77 5.24 5.26
C SER A 13 -11.97 4.04 4.36
N ALA A 14 -12.68 3.02 4.83
CA ALA A 14 -12.95 1.81 4.06
C ALA A 14 -13.67 2.09 2.74
N GLY A 15 -14.53 3.11 2.72
CA GLY A 15 -15.25 3.51 1.51
C GLY A 15 -14.39 4.18 0.45
N CYS A 16 -13.13 4.50 0.78
CA CYS A 16 -12.19 5.15 -0.13
C CYS A 16 -11.16 4.19 -0.73
N MET A 17 -11.33 2.88 -0.55
CA MET A 17 -10.48 1.89 -1.19
C MET A 17 -11.04 1.53 -2.56
N THR A 18 -10.15 1.39 -3.55
CA THR A 18 -10.59 0.96 -4.87
C THR A 18 -11.00 -0.52 -4.83
N GLN A 19 -11.81 -0.95 -5.80
CA GLN A 19 -12.21 -2.34 -5.89
C GLN A 19 -11.02 -3.26 -6.15
N GLU A 20 -10.05 -2.81 -6.93
CA GLU A 20 -8.83 -3.58 -7.19
C GLU A 20 -8.04 -3.82 -5.91
N VAL A 21 -7.91 -2.79 -5.08
CA VAL A 21 -7.23 -2.91 -3.79
C VAL A 21 -7.99 -3.87 -2.87
N CYS A 22 -9.32 -3.76 -2.82
CA CYS A 22 -10.12 -4.68 -2.01
C CYS A 22 -9.90 -6.13 -2.43
N ARG A 23 -9.85 -6.38 -3.74
CA ARG A 23 -9.59 -7.74 -4.26
C ARG A 23 -8.19 -8.21 -3.90
N ALA A 24 -7.20 -7.35 -4.04
CA ALA A 24 -5.81 -7.70 -3.72
C ALA A 24 -5.65 -8.04 -2.24
N VAL A 25 -6.35 -7.33 -1.37
CA VAL A 25 -6.35 -7.62 0.07
C VAL A 25 -6.96 -8.98 0.34
N LYS A 26 -8.11 -9.28 -0.27
CA LYS A 26 -8.80 -10.56 -0.06
C LYS A 26 -8.01 -11.75 -0.61
N GLN A 27 -7.31 -11.56 -1.71
CA GLN A 27 -6.56 -12.64 -2.38
C GLN A 27 -5.16 -12.83 -1.80
N ALA A 28 -4.71 -11.96 -0.92
CA ALA A 28 -3.37 -12.03 -0.36
C ALA A 28 -3.22 -13.23 0.57
N ASP A 29 -2.10 -13.93 0.42
CA ASP A 29 -1.68 -14.95 1.38
C ASP A 29 -1.09 -14.29 2.62
N VAL A 30 -0.43 -13.15 2.43
CA VAL A 30 0.18 -12.36 3.50
C VAL A 30 -0.07 -10.88 3.23
N LEU A 31 -0.58 -10.17 4.23
CA LEU A 31 -0.69 -8.70 4.21
C LEU A 31 0.48 -8.11 4.97
N ILE A 32 1.14 -7.13 4.36
CA ILE A 32 2.31 -6.48 4.94
C ILE A 32 2.04 -4.99 5.07
N GLY A 33 2.39 -4.41 6.19
CA GLY A 33 2.21 -2.97 6.37
C GLY A 33 2.53 -2.52 7.77
N SER A 34 2.33 -1.23 8.02
CA SER A 34 2.43 -0.69 9.37
C SER A 34 1.33 -1.29 10.24
N GLU A 35 1.55 -1.26 11.54
CA GLU A 35 0.59 -1.80 12.50
C GLU A 35 -0.81 -1.22 12.31
N ARG A 36 -0.90 0.09 12.07
CA ARG A 36 -2.18 0.77 11.86
C ARG A 36 -2.92 0.25 10.63
N LEU A 37 -2.19 -0.04 9.55
CA LEU A 37 -2.80 -0.49 8.30
C LEU A 37 -3.22 -1.95 8.34
N ILE A 38 -2.49 -2.80 9.04
CA ILE A 38 -2.82 -4.22 9.11
C ILE A 38 -3.78 -4.56 10.25
N ALA A 39 -3.92 -3.69 11.25
CA ALA A 39 -4.74 -3.96 12.43
C ALA A 39 -6.20 -4.39 12.14
N PRO A 40 -6.91 -3.83 11.13
CA PRO A 40 -8.28 -4.26 10.85
C PRO A 40 -8.41 -5.68 10.31
N TYR A 41 -7.34 -6.28 9.82
CA TYR A 41 -7.39 -7.57 9.12
C TYR A 41 -7.05 -8.73 10.05
N THR A 42 -7.93 -8.95 11.03
CA THR A 42 -7.71 -9.97 12.06
C THR A 42 -7.90 -11.41 11.57
N ASP A 43 -8.62 -11.59 10.46
CA ASP A 43 -8.90 -12.92 9.90
C ASP A 43 -7.88 -13.34 8.85
N GLN A 44 -6.86 -12.53 8.62
CA GLN A 44 -5.85 -12.80 7.61
C GLN A 44 -4.46 -12.83 8.26
N ARG A 45 -3.53 -13.49 7.57
CA ARG A 45 -2.13 -13.48 8.00
C ARG A 45 -1.53 -12.12 7.72
N THR A 46 -1.09 -11.43 8.76
CA THR A 46 -0.49 -10.11 8.64
C THR A 46 0.90 -10.09 9.24
N VAL A 47 1.80 -9.31 8.64
CA VAL A 47 3.15 -9.12 9.16
C VAL A 47 3.47 -7.63 9.15
N LYS A 48 3.90 -7.11 10.29
CA LYS A 48 4.29 -5.71 10.41
C LYS A 48 5.65 -5.50 9.74
N ALA A 49 5.70 -4.61 8.76
CA ALA A 49 6.93 -4.18 8.13
C ALA A 49 6.67 -2.84 7.45
N VAL A 50 7.60 -1.92 7.56
CA VAL A 50 7.43 -0.55 7.07
C VAL A 50 8.49 -0.17 6.05
N THR A 51 9.76 -0.47 6.32
CA THR A 51 10.84 -0.14 5.39
C THR A 51 10.90 -1.11 4.23
N ALA A 52 11.46 -0.67 3.11
CA ALA A 52 11.63 -1.53 1.94
C ALA A 52 12.43 -2.79 2.29
N ALA A 53 13.48 -2.65 3.10
CA ALA A 53 14.30 -3.79 3.50
C ALA A 53 13.51 -4.80 4.36
N GLU A 54 12.70 -4.30 5.30
CA GLU A 54 11.85 -5.16 6.12
C GLU A 54 10.82 -5.91 5.27
N ILE A 55 10.18 -5.21 4.34
CA ILE A 55 9.16 -5.79 3.46
C ILE A 55 9.78 -6.87 2.58
N LEU A 56 10.94 -6.60 1.99
CA LEU A 56 11.64 -7.59 1.18
C LEU A 56 11.95 -8.85 1.98
N ARG A 57 12.39 -8.68 3.22
CA ARG A 57 12.71 -9.81 4.10
C ARG A 57 11.47 -10.67 4.38
N VAL A 58 10.31 -10.04 4.57
CA VAL A 58 9.04 -10.76 4.75
C VAL A 58 8.71 -11.58 3.50
N VAL A 59 8.82 -10.98 2.32
CA VAL A 59 8.54 -11.68 1.06
C VAL A 59 9.49 -12.86 0.88
N GLU A 60 10.74 -12.71 1.26
CA GLU A 60 11.74 -13.78 1.13
C GLU A 60 11.50 -14.94 2.09
N ASN A 61 11.07 -14.65 3.32
CA ASN A 61 11.03 -15.64 4.39
C ASN A 61 9.65 -16.25 4.65
N GLU A 62 8.58 -15.56 4.29
CA GLU A 62 7.23 -16.05 4.54
C GLU A 62 6.72 -16.94 3.41
N ASP A 63 5.95 -17.96 3.76
CA ASP A 63 5.33 -18.84 2.79
C ASP A 63 4.12 -18.16 2.16
N GLY A 64 3.91 -18.40 0.87
CA GLY A 64 2.79 -17.86 0.14
C GLY A 64 3.20 -17.46 -1.27
N GLU A 65 2.21 -17.14 -2.09
CA GLU A 65 2.41 -16.68 -3.46
C GLU A 65 2.02 -15.23 -3.67
N HIS A 66 0.99 -14.77 -2.97
CA HIS A 66 0.45 -13.42 -3.12
C HIS A 66 0.70 -12.59 -1.86
N PHE A 67 1.59 -11.63 -1.98
CA PHE A 67 1.94 -10.70 -0.90
C PHE A 67 1.38 -9.32 -1.25
N THR A 68 0.54 -8.76 -0.40
CA THR A 68 0.00 -7.43 -0.61
C THR A 68 0.58 -6.49 0.43
N VAL A 69 1.26 -5.46 -0.04
CA VAL A 69 1.88 -4.43 0.80
C VAL A 69 0.94 -3.23 0.87
N LEU A 70 0.52 -2.88 2.06
CA LEU A 70 -0.43 -1.80 2.30
C LEU A 70 0.31 -0.49 2.49
N MET A 71 -0.02 0.50 1.64
CA MET A 71 0.55 1.84 1.72
C MET A 71 -0.56 2.84 2.04
N SER A 72 -0.26 3.83 2.86
CA SER A 72 -1.22 4.88 3.19
C SER A 72 -1.42 5.82 1.99
N GLY A 73 -2.64 6.25 1.74
CA GLY A 73 -2.95 7.19 0.65
C GLY A 73 -2.80 6.57 -0.73
N ASP A 74 -2.11 7.28 -1.60
CA ASP A 74 -1.79 6.81 -2.95
C ASP A 74 -0.34 6.31 -3.01
N THR A 75 -0.12 5.26 -3.78
CA THR A 75 1.19 4.64 -3.93
C THR A 75 2.22 5.54 -4.63
N GLY A 76 1.76 6.52 -5.41
CA GLY A 76 2.63 7.44 -6.14
C GLY A 76 2.89 8.77 -5.43
N PHE A 77 2.35 8.99 -4.23
CA PHE A 77 2.42 10.29 -3.56
C PHE A 77 3.08 10.16 -2.18
N TYR A 78 4.34 10.56 -2.10
CA TYR A 78 5.16 10.51 -0.87
C TYR A 78 5.07 9.17 -0.12
N SER A 79 5.04 8.08 -0.85
CA SER A 79 5.01 6.74 -0.25
C SER A 79 6.36 6.04 -0.40
N GLY A 80 6.53 4.93 0.31
CA GLY A 80 7.72 4.11 0.21
C GLY A 80 7.81 3.24 -1.04
N THR A 81 6.87 3.41 -1.96
CA THR A 81 6.76 2.57 -3.16
C THR A 81 8.03 2.56 -4.00
N LYS A 82 8.63 3.73 -4.21
CA LYS A 82 9.83 3.83 -5.06
C LYS A 82 10.97 2.97 -4.55
N LYS A 83 11.26 3.06 -3.26
CA LYS A 83 12.34 2.26 -2.64
C LYS A 83 12.03 0.78 -2.68
N LEU A 84 10.77 0.43 -2.45
CA LEU A 84 10.35 -0.96 -2.48
C LEU A 84 10.48 -1.54 -3.88
N VAL A 85 10.06 -0.82 -4.91
CA VAL A 85 10.18 -1.25 -6.31
C VAL A 85 11.65 -1.48 -6.66
N GLU A 86 12.55 -0.61 -6.23
CA GLU A 86 13.99 -0.79 -6.44
C GLU A 86 14.48 -2.11 -5.85
N GLN A 87 13.96 -2.49 -4.68
CA GLN A 87 14.34 -3.75 -4.02
C GLN A 87 13.73 -4.97 -4.69
N LEU A 88 12.53 -4.85 -5.25
CA LEU A 88 11.82 -5.97 -5.88
C LEU A 88 12.26 -6.22 -7.31
N ASN A 89 12.70 -5.17 -7.99
CA ASN A 89 13.01 -5.22 -9.42
C ASN A 89 14.08 -6.26 -9.71
N GLY A 90 13.76 -7.16 -10.65
CA GLY A 90 14.65 -8.25 -11.01
C GLY A 90 14.61 -9.47 -10.09
N LYS A 91 13.91 -9.39 -8.96
CA LYS A 91 13.79 -10.50 -8.00
C LYS A 91 12.39 -11.11 -7.97
N TYR A 92 11.36 -10.26 -7.96
CA TYR A 92 9.97 -10.69 -7.83
C TYR A 92 9.09 -9.92 -8.81
N ALA A 93 8.06 -10.59 -9.32
CA ALA A 93 7.02 -9.92 -10.08
C ALA A 93 6.23 -9.02 -9.13
N TYR A 94 5.91 -7.81 -9.55
CA TYR A 94 5.14 -6.87 -8.74
C TYR A 94 4.18 -6.06 -9.59
N ARG A 95 3.14 -5.54 -8.95
CA ARG A 95 2.25 -4.56 -9.55
C ARG A 95 1.93 -3.48 -8.51
N ILE A 96 1.55 -2.31 -8.99
CA ILE A 96 1.24 -1.16 -8.14
C ILE A 96 -0.21 -0.76 -8.39
N LEU A 97 -1.00 -0.70 -7.33
CA LEU A 97 -2.39 -0.26 -7.39
C LEU A 97 -2.52 1.09 -6.71
N PRO A 98 -3.13 2.09 -7.38
CA PRO A 98 -3.27 3.42 -6.81
C PRO A 98 -4.32 3.46 -5.71
N GLY A 99 -4.22 4.48 -4.87
CA GLY A 99 -5.22 4.79 -3.86
C GLY A 99 -5.55 6.28 -3.91
N ILE A 100 -6.47 6.71 -3.06
CA ILE A 100 -6.85 8.12 -2.95
C ILE A 100 -5.91 8.79 -1.98
N SER A 101 -5.18 9.82 -2.45
CA SER A 101 -4.30 10.61 -1.60
C SER A 101 -5.11 11.35 -0.54
N SER A 102 -4.59 11.43 0.68
CA SER A 102 -5.22 12.20 1.75
C SER A 102 -5.39 13.68 1.38
N VAL A 103 -4.46 14.23 0.60
CA VAL A 103 -4.54 15.62 0.13
C VAL A 103 -5.74 15.80 -0.78
N ILE A 104 -5.91 14.92 -1.75
CA ILE A 104 -7.03 14.99 -2.71
C ILE A 104 -8.36 14.77 -1.98
N TYR A 105 -8.41 13.80 -1.08
CA TYR A 105 -9.60 13.53 -0.28
C TYR A 105 -9.98 14.74 0.57
N PHE A 106 -9.00 15.33 1.24
CA PHE A 106 -9.22 16.52 2.08
C PHE A 106 -9.72 17.69 1.25
N ALA A 107 -9.09 17.97 0.10
CA ALA A 107 -9.49 19.06 -0.79
C ALA A 107 -10.95 18.90 -1.24
N ALA A 108 -11.36 17.67 -1.58
CA ALA A 108 -12.73 17.38 -1.97
C ALA A 108 -13.71 17.66 -0.83
N LYS A 109 -13.35 17.28 0.41
CA LYS A 109 -14.21 17.48 1.58
C LYS A 109 -14.44 18.94 1.91
N ILE A 110 -13.45 19.81 1.67
CA ILE A 110 -13.58 21.25 1.91
C ILE A 110 -13.97 22.05 0.68
N GLY A 111 -14.17 21.37 -0.47
CA GLY A 111 -14.63 22.00 -1.71
C GLY A 111 -13.57 22.84 -2.42
N VAL A 112 -12.29 22.51 -2.28
CA VAL A 112 -11.18 23.26 -2.86
C VAL A 112 -10.52 22.44 -3.97
N ALA A 113 -10.19 23.10 -5.11
CA ALA A 113 -9.40 22.47 -6.17
C ALA A 113 -7.96 22.32 -5.67
N TRP A 114 -7.38 21.14 -5.91
CA TRP A 114 -6.03 20.82 -5.41
C TRP A 114 -4.92 21.18 -6.39
N GLU A 115 -5.22 21.39 -7.65
CA GLU A 115 -4.23 21.58 -8.72
C GLU A 115 -3.33 22.80 -8.53
N GLN A 116 -3.76 23.77 -7.71
CA GLN A 116 -2.93 24.93 -7.39
C GLN A 116 -2.28 24.82 -6.00
N ALA A 117 -2.46 23.70 -5.34
CA ALA A 117 -1.88 23.48 -4.03
C ALA A 117 -0.38 23.20 -4.12
N GLN A 118 0.33 23.61 -3.09
CA GLN A 118 1.75 23.26 -2.96
C GLN A 118 1.87 22.08 -2.02
N PHE A 119 2.66 21.08 -2.43
CA PHE A 119 2.87 19.87 -1.64
C PHE A 119 4.25 19.89 -1.03
N VAL A 120 4.30 19.78 0.29
CA VAL A 120 5.56 19.76 1.03
C VAL A 120 5.62 18.48 1.86
N SER A 121 6.68 17.71 1.68
CA SER A 121 6.93 16.51 2.49
C SER A 121 7.84 16.89 3.65
N LEU A 122 7.40 16.57 4.85
CA LEU A 122 8.15 16.87 6.07
C LEU A 122 9.01 15.69 6.54
#